data_68634a22879c27f856f91882784ed6b6
#
_entry.id   68634a22879c27f856f91882784ed6b6
#
_cell.length_a   1.000
_cell.length_b   1.000
_cell.length_c   1.000
_cell.angle_alpha   90.00
_cell.angle_beta   90.00
_cell.angle_gamma   90.00
#
_symmetry.space_group_name_H-M   'P 1'
#
loop_
_entity.id
_entity.type
_entity.pdbx_description
1 polymer ?
#
loop_
_entity_poly.entity_id
_entity_poly.type
_entity_poly.pdbx_seq_one_letter_code
_entity_poly.pdbx_strand_id
1 'polypeptide(L)'
;MWTDPVVVENFYKKYDPKKKEYACENVNFFAGSNSITGLLGQNGAGKSTLLKAIAGFHYATEGTISVCGCTDLPGIRKNVAFVPEIPVLDRSLTVKELLYLEASLSGNEGSQSCRGIVDRAVEICALNEVFLERVSKLSRGFLQRVSLAKSICRKTQVIVMDEFSSGLDPVQNALIRRQIVELAKTKTIILSTHHIEEAQNLCNKVYIMTKGMVACNGTVDEVVSFSGCRNLEEAFIRLTGN
;
A
#
# COMPACT_ATOMS: atom_id res chain seq x y z
N MET A 1 -13.56 -1.74 20.87
CA MET A 1 -13.15 -2.83 19.97
C MET A 1 -12.89 -2.19 18.61
N TRP A 2 -11.69 -2.30 18.05
CA TRP A 2 -11.34 -1.65 16.78
C TRP A 2 -12.19 -2.29 15.66
N THR A 3 -13.01 -1.51 14.99
CA THR A 3 -13.86 -1.97 13.88
C THR A 3 -13.13 -1.91 12.54
N ASP A 4 -12.12 -1.04 12.42
CA ASP A 4 -11.34 -0.87 11.22
C ASP A 4 -10.11 -1.79 11.22
N PRO A 5 -9.76 -2.38 10.06
CA PRO A 5 -8.58 -3.26 9.92
C PRO A 5 -7.26 -2.57 10.24
N VAL A 6 -7.17 -1.25 10.02
CA VAL A 6 -5.96 -0.47 10.33
C VAL A 6 -6.32 0.77 11.10
N VAL A 7 -5.74 0.90 12.28
CA VAL A 7 -5.90 2.04 13.18
C VAL A 7 -4.53 2.50 13.64
N VAL A 8 -4.25 3.78 13.43
CA VAL A 8 -3.05 4.47 13.89
C VAL A 8 -3.47 5.67 14.71
N GLU A 9 -3.00 5.77 15.95
CA GLU A 9 -3.34 6.84 16.87
C GLU A 9 -2.12 7.49 17.45
N ASN A 10 -2.11 8.82 17.38
CA ASN A 10 -1.06 9.67 17.92
C ASN A 10 0.35 9.17 17.54
N PHE A 11 0.53 8.78 16.28
CA PHE A 11 1.76 8.18 15.80
C PHE A 11 2.83 9.25 15.61
N TYR A 12 3.97 9.03 16.30
CA TYR A 12 5.19 9.79 16.13
C TYR A 12 6.32 8.88 15.68
N LYS A 13 7.16 9.35 14.76
CA LYS A 13 8.35 8.63 14.33
C LYS A 13 9.56 9.53 14.24
N LYS A 14 10.60 9.19 15.01
CA LYS A 14 11.96 9.71 14.90
C LYS A 14 12.90 8.58 14.50
N TYR A 15 13.77 8.83 13.52
CA TYR A 15 14.84 7.89 13.16
C TYR A 15 16.11 8.12 13.95
N ASP A 16 16.37 9.37 14.34
CA ASP A 16 17.50 9.75 15.19
C ASP A 16 16.97 10.47 16.45
N PRO A 17 17.11 9.87 17.65
CA PRO A 17 16.64 10.49 18.88
C PRO A 17 17.28 11.84 19.20
N LYS A 18 18.49 12.10 18.65
CA LYS A 18 19.23 13.36 18.86
C LYS A 18 18.72 14.52 18.00
N LYS A 19 18.04 14.22 16.90
CA LYS A 19 17.45 15.25 16.04
C LYS A 19 16.13 15.75 16.62
N LYS A 20 15.82 17.03 16.41
CA LYS A 20 14.54 17.61 16.81
C LYS A 20 13.39 17.21 15.86
N GLU A 21 13.71 16.92 14.60
CA GLU A 21 12.73 16.67 13.55
C GLU A 21 12.12 15.27 13.64
N TYR A 22 10.80 15.23 13.50
CA TYR A 22 10.04 14.00 13.35
C TYR A 22 9.82 13.69 11.86
N ALA A 23 9.93 12.43 11.49
CA ALA A 23 9.52 11.97 10.17
C ALA A 23 7.99 11.84 10.05
N CYS A 24 7.32 11.57 11.18
CA CYS A 24 5.87 11.68 11.35
C CYS A 24 5.60 12.24 12.74
N GLU A 25 4.61 13.14 12.83
CA GLU A 25 4.26 13.84 14.06
C GLU A 25 2.74 13.86 14.23
N ASN A 26 2.26 13.28 15.35
CA ASN A 26 0.85 13.20 15.73
C ASN A 26 -0.08 12.72 14.59
N VAL A 27 0.33 11.67 13.89
CA VAL A 27 -0.46 11.13 12.79
C VAL A 27 -1.57 10.23 13.33
N ASN A 28 -2.81 10.54 12.94
CA ASN A 28 -3.98 9.69 13.14
C ASN A 28 -4.45 9.20 11.77
N PHE A 29 -4.57 7.87 11.58
CA PHE A 29 -4.89 7.27 10.30
C PHE A 29 -5.75 6.02 10.50
N PHE A 30 -6.81 5.90 9.69
CA PHE A 30 -7.76 4.78 9.74
C PHE A 30 -8.03 4.29 8.33
N ALA A 31 -8.01 2.98 8.12
CA ALA A 31 -8.43 2.37 6.86
C ALA A 31 -9.50 1.30 7.14
N GLY A 32 -10.65 1.47 6.50
CA GLY A 32 -11.81 0.58 6.63
C GLY A 32 -11.66 -0.72 5.85
N SER A 33 -12.49 -1.69 6.18
CA SER A 33 -12.54 -2.99 5.49
C SER A 33 -12.94 -2.83 4.03
N ASN A 34 -12.33 -3.62 3.15
CA ASN A 34 -12.68 -3.70 1.73
C ASN A 34 -12.76 -2.33 1.06
N SER A 35 -11.77 -1.50 1.32
CA SER A 35 -11.69 -0.14 0.81
C SER A 35 -10.28 0.21 0.34
N ILE A 36 -10.16 1.28 -0.43
CA ILE A 36 -8.90 1.86 -0.87
C ILE A 36 -8.71 3.19 -0.15
N THR A 37 -7.68 3.28 0.69
CA THR A 37 -7.30 4.52 1.38
C THR A 37 -6.00 5.05 0.77
N GLY A 38 -6.05 6.28 0.26
CA GLY A 38 -4.92 6.96 -0.36
C GLY A 38 -4.17 7.85 0.61
N LEU A 39 -2.86 7.81 0.55
CA LEU A 39 -1.94 8.69 1.25
C LEU A 39 -1.28 9.63 0.24
N LEU A 40 -1.77 10.84 0.14
CA LEU A 40 -1.36 11.85 -0.84
C LEU A 40 -0.39 12.84 -0.19
N GLY A 41 0.70 13.17 -0.86
CA GLY A 41 1.68 14.12 -0.33
C GLY A 41 2.92 14.21 -1.20
N GLN A 42 3.68 15.27 -1.03
CA GLN A 42 4.96 15.45 -1.73
C GLN A 42 6.02 14.45 -1.25
N ASN A 43 7.13 14.38 -1.97
CA ASN A 43 8.30 13.61 -1.52
C ASN A 43 8.82 14.19 -0.21
N GLY A 44 9.11 13.30 0.75
CA GLY A 44 9.50 13.71 2.11
C GLY A 44 8.35 14.06 3.05
N ALA A 45 7.08 14.01 2.64
CA ALA A 45 5.93 14.30 3.51
C ALA A 45 5.70 13.29 4.65
N GLY A 46 6.43 12.17 4.68
CA GLY A 46 6.29 11.13 5.72
C GLY A 46 5.49 9.90 5.29
N LYS A 47 4.97 9.85 4.05
CA LYS A 47 4.12 8.75 3.53
C LYS A 47 4.74 7.36 3.73
N SER A 48 5.94 7.14 3.16
CA SER A 48 6.64 5.84 3.25
C SER A 48 7.01 5.47 4.68
N THR A 49 7.24 6.46 5.57
CA THR A 49 7.47 6.22 6.99
C THR A 49 6.21 5.63 7.65
N LEU A 50 5.05 6.24 7.43
CA LEU A 50 3.78 5.74 7.96
C LEU A 50 3.45 4.35 7.37
N LEU A 51 3.56 4.18 6.06
CA LEU A 51 3.29 2.89 5.39
C LEU A 51 4.18 1.77 5.91
N LYS A 52 5.48 2.03 6.08
CA LYS A 52 6.42 1.05 6.65
C LYS A 52 6.11 0.72 8.11
N ALA A 53 5.62 1.67 8.90
CA ALA A 53 5.18 1.42 10.27
C ALA A 53 3.92 0.53 10.29
N ILE A 54 2.91 0.83 9.46
CA ILE A 54 1.69 0.01 9.29
C ILE A 54 2.05 -1.40 8.81
N ALA A 55 3.07 -1.55 7.97
CA ALA A 55 3.55 -2.84 7.49
C ALA A 55 4.46 -3.59 8.49
N GLY A 56 4.70 -3.02 9.68
CA GLY A 56 5.47 -3.66 10.74
C GLY A 56 6.98 -3.68 10.51
N PHE A 57 7.54 -2.77 9.69
CA PHE A 57 8.99 -2.67 9.49
C PHE A 57 9.70 -2.02 10.69
N HIS A 58 9.02 -1.14 11.40
CA HIS A 58 9.57 -0.46 12.58
C HIS A 58 8.48 -0.06 13.57
N TYR A 59 8.87 0.11 14.81
CA TYR A 59 7.99 0.61 15.87
C TYR A 59 7.71 2.10 15.74
N ALA A 60 6.57 2.54 16.28
CA ALA A 60 6.33 3.93 16.61
C ALA A 60 7.36 4.43 17.65
N THR A 61 7.71 5.71 17.61
CA THR A 61 8.42 6.35 18.73
C THR A 61 7.45 6.60 19.88
N GLU A 62 6.24 7.09 19.53
CA GLU A 62 5.11 7.27 20.44
C GLU A 62 3.81 6.97 19.68
N GLY A 63 2.72 6.69 20.41
CA GLY A 63 1.44 6.33 19.85
C GLY A 63 1.29 4.83 19.61
N THR A 64 0.21 4.47 18.92
CA THR A 64 -0.16 3.07 18.69
C THR A 64 -0.48 2.79 17.23
N ILE A 65 -0.17 1.58 16.79
CA ILE A 65 -0.57 1.03 15.50
C ILE A 65 -1.24 -0.31 15.77
N SER A 66 -2.46 -0.47 15.28
CA SER A 66 -3.18 -1.73 15.30
C SER A 66 -3.54 -2.15 13.87
N VAL A 67 -3.22 -3.38 13.53
CA VAL A 67 -3.62 -3.98 12.25
C VAL A 67 -4.34 -5.29 12.52
N CYS A 68 -5.61 -5.36 12.13
CA CYS A 68 -6.49 -6.50 12.39
C CYS A 68 -6.50 -6.90 13.89
N GLY A 69 -6.45 -5.90 14.78
CA GLY A 69 -6.41 -6.08 16.24
C GLY A 69 -5.03 -6.44 16.81
N CYS A 70 -4.00 -6.62 15.97
CA CYS A 70 -2.62 -6.88 16.41
C CYS A 70 -1.85 -5.57 16.55
N THR A 71 -1.12 -5.41 17.66
CA THR A 71 -0.25 -4.24 17.93
C THR A 71 1.23 -4.58 17.96
N ASP A 72 1.57 -5.86 18.03
CA ASP A 72 2.95 -6.34 17.98
C ASP A 72 3.41 -6.53 16.51
N LEU A 73 4.69 -6.29 16.24
CA LEU A 73 5.21 -6.38 14.87
C LEU A 73 5.04 -7.76 14.22
N PRO A 74 5.24 -8.90 14.90
CA PRO A 74 4.97 -10.21 14.32
C PRO A 74 3.51 -10.41 13.91
N GLY A 75 2.55 -10.00 14.74
CA GLY A 75 1.12 -10.05 14.44
C GLY A 75 0.75 -9.13 13.27
N ILE A 76 1.25 -7.90 13.26
CA ILE A 76 1.06 -6.96 12.14
C ILE A 76 1.57 -7.57 10.83
N ARG A 77 2.80 -8.09 10.80
CA ARG A 77 3.42 -8.69 9.59
C ARG A 77 2.66 -9.89 9.03
N LYS A 78 1.93 -10.63 9.86
CA LYS A 78 1.05 -11.73 9.40
C LYS A 78 -0.18 -11.22 8.67
N ASN A 79 -0.63 -10.00 8.96
CA ASN A 79 -1.85 -9.42 8.40
C ASN A 79 -1.60 -8.45 7.25
N VAL A 80 -0.34 -8.06 7.00
CA VAL A 80 0.02 -7.06 5.98
C VAL A 80 0.92 -7.65 4.91
N ALA A 81 0.58 -7.43 3.65
CA ALA A 81 1.50 -7.55 2.53
C ALA A 81 1.96 -6.15 2.10
N PHE A 82 3.26 -5.99 1.84
CA PHE A 82 3.85 -4.72 1.43
C PHE A 82 4.36 -4.81 0.00
N VAL A 83 3.91 -3.89 -0.85
CA VAL A 83 4.35 -3.71 -2.24
C VAL A 83 5.19 -2.42 -2.28
N PRO A 84 6.52 -2.51 -2.39
CA PRO A 84 7.38 -1.34 -2.44
C PRO A 84 7.34 -0.67 -3.82
N GLU A 85 7.74 0.60 -3.88
CA GLU A 85 7.91 1.36 -5.12
C GLU A 85 8.84 0.64 -6.12
N ILE A 86 9.97 0.15 -5.64
CA ILE A 86 10.90 -0.67 -6.42
C ILE A 86 10.70 -2.13 -6.01
N PRO A 87 10.20 -3.00 -6.92
CA PRO A 87 9.96 -4.41 -6.61
C PRO A 87 11.22 -5.15 -6.16
N VAL A 88 11.17 -5.74 -4.96
CA VAL A 88 12.23 -6.58 -4.42
C VAL A 88 11.84 -8.04 -4.65
N LEU A 89 12.36 -8.60 -5.74
CA LEU A 89 12.05 -9.94 -6.22
C LEU A 89 13.34 -10.73 -6.46
N ASP A 90 13.31 -12.04 -6.19
CA ASP A 90 14.42 -12.91 -6.54
C ASP A 90 14.49 -13.09 -8.06
N ARG A 91 15.53 -12.51 -8.67
CA ARG A 91 15.71 -12.49 -10.11
C ARG A 91 16.18 -13.83 -10.70
N SER A 92 16.61 -14.77 -9.87
CA SER A 92 17.05 -16.10 -10.31
C SER A 92 15.89 -17.06 -10.56
N LEU A 93 14.74 -16.81 -9.94
CA LEU A 93 13.52 -17.60 -10.06
C LEU A 93 12.71 -17.24 -11.31
N THR A 94 11.90 -18.20 -11.76
CA THR A 94 10.76 -17.93 -12.65
C THR A 94 9.61 -17.30 -11.85
N VAL A 95 8.69 -16.63 -12.55
CA VAL A 95 7.47 -16.10 -11.91
C VAL A 95 6.70 -17.20 -11.19
N LYS A 96 6.58 -18.37 -11.81
CA LYS A 96 5.95 -19.58 -11.22
C LYS A 96 6.61 -19.94 -9.90
N GLU A 97 7.92 -20.16 -9.89
CA GLU A 97 8.65 -20.56 -8.70
C GLU A 97 8.52 -19.54 -7.57
N LEU A 98 8.61 -18.25 -7.89
CA LEU A 98 8.46 -17.17 -6.92
C LEU A 98 7.07 -17.18 -6.27
N LEU A 99 5.99 -17.27 -7.07
CA LEU A 99 4.63 -17.24 -6.55
C LEU A 99 4.29 -18.48 -5.73
N TYR A 100 4.72 -19.65 -6.17
CA TYR A 100 4.54 -20.88 -5.38
C TYR A 100 5.33 -20.86 -4.07
N LEU A 101 6.55 -20.34 -4.08
CA LEU A 101 7.35 -20.16 -2.86
C LEU A 101 6.61 -19.24 -1.87
N GLU A 102 6.11 -18.10 -2.31
CA GLU A 102 5.41 -17.17 -1.45
C GLU A 102 4.09 -17.74 -0.90
N ALA A 103 3.35 -18.47 -1.73
CA ALA A 103 2.13 -19.16 -1.32
C ALA A 103 2.40 -20.24 -0.25
N SER A 104 3.47 -21.00 -0.40
CA SER A 104 3.86 -22.04 0.57
C SER A 104 4.30 -21.48 1.91
N LEU A 105 5.09 -20.40 1.89
CA LEU A 105 5.56 -19.69 3.10
C LEU A 105 4.43 -19.04 3.90
N SER A 106 3.28 -18.81 3.27
CA SER A 106 2.13 -18.13 3.88
C SER A 106 1.17 -19.08 4.62
N GLY A 107 1.58 -20.31 4.92
CA GLY A 107 0.77 -21.30 5.65
C GLY A 107 -0.38 -21.86 4.82
N ASN A 108 -0.24 -21.90 3.51
CA ASN A 108 -1.16 -22.61 2.63
C ASN A 108 -0.75 -24.09 2.59
N GLU A 109 -1.26 -24.87 3.54
CA GLU A 109 -0.97 -26.29 3.59
C GLU A 109 -1.63 -27.03 2.43
N GLY A 110 -0.80 -27.78 1.68
CA GLY A 110 -1.20 -28.61 0.55
C GLY A 110 -1.02 -27.96 -0.83
N SER A 111 -0.55 -28.75 -1.78
CA SER A 111 -0.26 -28.32 -3.15
C SER A 111 -1.49 -27.76 -3.89
N GLN A 112 -2.67 -28.28 -3.58
CA GLN A 112 -3.94 -27.87 -4.21
C GLN A 112 -4.40 -26.47 -3.73
N SER A 113 -4.15 -26.13 -2.45
CA SER A 113 -4.42 -24.80 -1.91
C SER A 113 -3.46 -23.75 -2.49
N CYS A 114 -2.17 -24.05 -2.58
CA CYS A 114 -1.20 -23.15 -3.21
C CYS A 114 -1.52 -22.90 -4.69
N ARG A 115 -1.92 -23.95 -5.43
CA ARG A 115 -2.25 -23.81 -6.84
C ARG A 115 -3.40 -22.85 -7.08
N GLY A 116 -4.52 -22.99 -6.38
CA GLY A 116 -5.68 -22.11 -6.54
C GLY A 116 -5.36 -20.65 -6.24
N ILE A 117 -4.51 -20.38 -5.24
CA ILE A 117 -4.08 -19.03 -4.90
C ILE A 117 -3.16 -18.45 -5.97
N VAL A 118 -2.20 -19.23 -6.46
CA VAL A 118 -1.28 -18.79 -7.52
C VAL A 118 -2.03 -18.57 -8.82
N ASP A 119 -2.92 -19.47 -9.23
CA ASP A 119 -3.74 -19.32 -10.43
C ASP A 119 -4.56 -18.02 -10.38
N ARG A 120 -5.21 -17.74 -9.25
CA ARG A 120 -5.94 -16.48 -9.02
C ARG A 120 -5.02 -15.24 -9.09
N ALA A 121 -3.83 -15.31 -8.49
CA ALA A 121 -2.88 -14.20 -8.52
C ALA A 121 -2.37 -13.92 -9.94
N VAL A 122 -2.11 -14.99 -10.72
CA VAL A 122 -1.70 -14.92 -12.13
C VAL A 122 -2.82 -14.30 -12.99
N GLU A 123 -4.07 -14.69 -12.76
CA GLU A 123 -5.22 -14.17 -13.48
C GLU A 123 -5.44 -12.69 -13.17
N ILE A 124 -5.54 -12.32 -11.88
CA ILE A 124 -5.75 -10.93 -11.46
C ILE A 124 -4.63 -10.02 -11.99
N CYS A 125 -3.37 -10.47 -11.91
CA CYS A 125 -2.21 -9.68 -12.33
C CYS A 125 -1.85 -9.82 -13.81
N ALA A 126 -2.64 -10.58 -14.60
CA ALA A 126 -2.43 -10.81 -16.04
C ALA A 126 -0.98 -11.26 -16.34
N LEU A 127 -0.52 -12.33 -15.68
CA LEU A 127 0.86 -12.83 -15.76
C LEU A 127 0.99 -14.10 -16.59
N ASN A 128 -0.08 -14.56 -17.30
CA ASN A 128 -0.08 -15.83 -18.03
C ASN A 128 1.08 -15.94 -19.04
N GLU A 129 1.33 -14.87 -19.81
CA GLU A 129 2.37 -14.85 -20.86
C GLU A 129 3.81 -14.93 -20.30
N VAL A 130 4.03 -14.51 -19.04
CA VAL A 130 5.36 -14.49 -18.41
C VAL A 130 5.50 -15.51 -17.27
N PHE A 131 4.50 -16.36 -17.05
CA PHE A 131 4.45 -17.25 -15.89
C PHE A 131 5.66 -18.20 -15.78
N LEU A 132 6.21 -18.64 -16.91
CA LEU A 132 7.40 -19.50 -16.97
C LEU A 132 8.70 -18.72 -17.22
N GLU A 133 8.61 -17.40 -17.42
CA GLU A 133 9.78 -16.58 -17.65
C GLU A 133 10.54 -16.28 -16.33
N ARG A 134 11.85 -16.07 -16.45
CA ARG A 134 12.67 -15.65 -15.31
C ARG A 134 12.38 -14.19 -14.96
N VAL A 135 12.28 -13.89 -13.67
CA VAL A 135 12.07 -12.54 -13.14
C VAL A 135 13.11 -11.55 -13.66
N SER A 136 14.35 -12.01 -13.89
CA SER A 136 15.43 -11.17 -14.45
C SER A 136 15.19 -10.63 -15.86
N LYS A 137 14.29 -11.25 -16.62
CA LYS A 137 13.98 -10.88 -18.03
C LYS A 137 12.77 -9.94 -18.14
N LEU A 138 12.07 -9.68 -17.05
CA LEU A 138 10.81 -8.93 -17.06
C LEU A 138 11.01 -7.42 -17.18
N SER A 139 10.11 -6.78 -17.92
CA SER A 139 10.00 -5.33 -17.93
C SER A 139 9.57 -4.77 -16.56
N ARG A 140 9.74 -3.47 -16.33
CA ARG A 140 9.35 -2.81 -15.08
C ARG A 140 7.86 -3.03 -14.76
N GLY A 141 6.97 -2.92 -15.75
CA GLY A 141 5.53 -3.16 -15.57
C GLY A 141 5.22 -4.59 -15.14
N PHE A 142 5.89 -5.58 -15.73
CA PHE A 142 5.75 -6.97 -15.29
C PHE A 142 6.31 -7.19 -13.89
N LEU A 143 7.45 -6.60 -13.54
CA LEU A 143 8.01 -6.70 -12.18
C LEU A 143 7.03 -6.13 -11.14
N GLN A 144 6.36 -5.02 -11.44
CA GLN A 144 5.36 -4.43 -10.55
C GLN A 144 4.14 -5.33 -10.40
N ARG A 145 3.64 -5.91 -11.50
CA ARG A 145 2.54 -6.89 -11.46
C ARG A 145 2.91 -8.17 -10.72
N VAL A 146 4.15 -8.66 -10.86
CA VAL A 146 4.64 -9.82 -10.09
C VAL A 146 4.75 -9.48 -8.61
N SER A 147 5.19 -8.26 -8.24
CA SER A 147 5.21 -7.80 -6.85
C SER A 147 3.81 -7.75 -6.24
N LEU A 148 2.81 -7.31 -7.01
CA LEU A 148 1.41 -7.35 -6.61
C LEU A 148 0.90 -8.80 -6.46
N ALA A 149 1.17 -9.67 -7.43
CA ALA A 149 0.79 -11.09 -7.39
C ALA A 149 1.40 -11.81 -6.17
N LYS A 150 2.65 -11.50 -5.84
CA LYS A 150 3.31 -11.98 -4.63
C LYS A 150 2.53 -11.58 -3.37
N SER A 151 2.01 -10.36 -3.30
CA SER A 151 1.20 -9.90 -2.17
C SER A 151 -0.15 -10.63 -2.07
N ILE A 152 -0.73 -11.05 -3.20
CA ILE A 152 -1.97 -11.83 -3.25
C ILE A 152 -1.73 -13.25 -2.73
N CYS A 153 -0.57 -13.83 -3.03
CA CYS A 153 -0.22 -15.18 -2.57
C CYS A 153 -0.11 -15.27 -1.03
N ARG A 154 0.05 -14.15 -0.34
CA ARG A 154 0.02 -14.08 1.13
C ARG A 154 -1.42 -14.03 1.64
N LYS A 155 -1.71 -14.78 2.70
CA LYS A 155 -3.03 -14.76 3.39
C LYS A 155 -3.19 -13.51 4.26
N THR A 156 -2.99 -12.31 3.69
CA THR A 156 -3.11 -11.06 4.44
C THR A 156 -4.45 -10.39 4.16
N GLN A 157 -4.97 -9.65 5.15
CA GLN A 157 -6.19 -8.85 4.98
C GLN A 157 -5.89 -7.46 4.44
N VAL A 158 -4.68 -6.95 4.69
CA VAL A 158 -4.25 -5.61 4.31
C VAL A 158 -3.13 -5.70 3.29
N ILE A 159 -3.21 -4.88 2.23
CA ILE A 159 -2.12 -4.66 1.28
C ILE A 159 -1.73 -3.19 1.36
N VAL A 160 -0.46 -2.94 1.63
CA VAL A 160 0.14 -1.60 1.65
C VAL A 160 1.02 -1.44 0.42
N MET A 161 0.80 -0.37 -0.35
CA MET A 161 1.52 -0.09 -1.60
C MET A 161 2.19 1.28 -1.53
N ASP A 162 3.50 1.32 -1.71
CA ASP A 162 4.26 2.57 -1.72
C ASP A 162 4.58 2.95 -3.16
N GLU A 163 3.99 4.05 -3.65
CA GLU A 163 4.17 4.64 -4.99
C GLU A 163 4.16 3.60 -6.14
N PHE A 164 3.21 2.68 -6.11
CA PHE A 164 3.14 1.48 -6.94
C PHE A 164 3.08 1.75 -8.46
N SER A 165 2.65 2.94 -8.87
CA SER A 165 2.49 3.37 -10.27
C SER A 165 3.71 4.12 -10.82
N SER A 166 4.70 4.41 -9.97
CA SER A 166 5.87 5.21 -10.33
C SER A 166 6.64 4.63 -11.51
N GLY A 167 6.79 5.42 -12.58
CA GLY A 167 7.55 5.07 -13.78
C GLY A 167 6.95 3.98 -14.65
N LEU A 168 5.65 3.73 -14.56
CA LEU A 168 4.88 2.92 -15.48
C LEU A 168 4.27 3.78 -16.59
N ASP A 169 4.10 3.19 -17.77
CA ASP A 169 3.36 3.84 -18.84
C ASP A 169 1.84 3.86 -18.55
N PRO A 170 1.05 4.69 -19.26
CA PRO A 170 -0.38 4.83 -19.01
C PRO A 170 -1.19 3.52 -19.14
N VAL A 171 -0.79 2.62 -20.05
CA VAL A 171 -1.48 1.34 -20.26
C VAL A 171 -1.25 0.41 -19.07
N GLN A 172 0.00 0.31 -18.60
CA GLN A 172 0.34 -0.48 -17.42
C GLN A 172 -0.33 0.08 -16.16
N ASN A 173 -0.38 1.41 -16.02
CA ASN A 173 -1.09 2.06 -14.91
C ASN A 173 -2.59 1.74 -14.92
N ALA A 174 -3.25 1.82 -16.07
CA ALA A 174 -4.66 1.48 -16.18
C ALA A 174 -4.95 0.01 -15.81
N LEU A 175 -4.05 -0.89 -16.20
CA LEU A 175 -4.15 -2.32 -15.83
C LEU A 175 -4.02 -2.53 -14.33
N ILE A 176 -2.98 -1.98 -13.71
CA ILE A 176 -2.77 -2.11 -12.25
C ILE A 176 -3.92 -1.49 -11.45
N ARG A 177 -4.45 -0.35 -11.88
CA ARG A 177 -5.63 0.28 -11.24
C ARG A 177 -6.83 -0.68 -11.20
N ARG A 178 -7.13 -1.36 -12.31
CA ARG A 178 -8.20 -2.38 -12.35
C ARG A 178 -7.94 -3.52 -11.38
N GLN A 179 -6.70 -3.97 -11.29
CA GLN A 179 -6.30 -5.03 -10.37
C GLN A 179 -6.47 -4.61 -8.90
N ILE A 180 -6.13 -3.37 -8.55
CA ILE A 180 -6.31 -2.81 -7.20
C ILE A 180 -7.80 -2.74 -6.84
N VAL A 181 -8.65 -2.26 -7.75
CA VAL A 181 -10.10 -2.21 -7.54
C VAL A 181 -10.69 -3.60 -7.32
N GLU A 182 -10.23 -4.59 -8.09
CA GLU A 182 -10.67 -5.99 -7.90
C GLU A 182 -10.25 -6.55 -6.54
N LEU A 183 -9.01 -6.28 -6.12
CA LEU A 183 -8.50 -6.70 -4.81
C LEU A 183 -9.23 -6.03 -3.64
N ALA A 184 -9.62 -4.77 -3.80
CA ALA A 184 -10.32 -4.02 -2.76
C ALA A 184 -11.71 -4.58 -2.42
N LYS A 185 -12.30 -5.43 -3.28
CA LYS A 185 -13.56 -6.12 -2.96
C LYS A 185 -13.43 -7.09 -1.77
N THR A 186 -12.23 -7.56 -1.49
CA THR A 186 -11.98 -8.57 -0.45
C THR A 186 -10.83 -8.23 0.50
N LYS A 187 -10.10 -7.16 0.24
CA LYS A 187 -8.94 -6.71 1.02
C LYS A 187 -8.99 -5.22 1.31
N THR A 188 -8.37 -4.80 2.37
CA THR A 188 -8.12 -3.39 2.66
C THR A 188 -6.83 -2.98 1.97
N ILE A 189 -6.90 -1.94 1.13
CA ILE A 189 -5.78 -1.43 0.38
C ILE A 189 -5.39 -0.05 0.93
N ILE A 190 -4.11 0.13 1.21
CA ILE A 190 -3.53 1.43 1.56
C ILE A 190 -2.46 1.72 0.53
N LEU A 191 -2.55 2.84 -0.15
CA LEU A 191 -1.56 3.23 -1.15
C LEU A 191 -1.04 4.64 -0.92
N SER A 192 0.25 4.85 -1.18
CA SER A 192 0.79 6.20 -1.30
C SER A 192 0.90 6.59 -2.76
N THR A 193 0.66 7.84 -3.03
CA THR A 193 0.87 8.43 -4.35
C THR A 193 1.14 9.93 -4.22
N HIS A 194 1.83 10.48 -5.21
CA HIS A 194 1.92 11.93 -5.44
C HIS A 194 1.09 12.35 -6.67
N HIS A 195 0.41 11.41 -7.32
CA HIS A 195 -0.48 11.65 -8.46
C HIS A 195 -1.91 11.86 -7.97
N ILE A 196 -2.40 13.10 -8.08
CA ILE A 196 -3.73 13.52 -7.61
C ILE A 196 -4.84 12.77 -8.31
N GLU A 197 -4.73 12.61 -9.65
CA GLU A 197 -5.71 11.85 -10.45
C GLU A 197 -5.84 10.39 -9.99
N GLU A 198 -4.75 9.79 -9.54
CA GLU A 198 -4.76 8.42 -9.05
C GLU A 198 -5.55 8.31 -7.74
N ALA A 199 -5.29 9.22 -6.81
CA ALA A 199 -6.03 9.28 -5.55
C ALA A 199 -7.53 9.54 -5.81
N GLN A 200 -7.85 10.47 -6.71
CA GLN A 200 -9.23 10.82 -7.06
C GLN A 200 -10.01 9.67 -7.71
N ASN A 201 -9.35 8.87 -8.55
CA ASN A 201 -10.02 7.80 -9.32
C ASN A 201 -10.09 6.46 -8.58
N LEU A 202 -9.22 6.22 -7.58
CA LEU A 202 -9.12 4.93 -6.91
C LEU A 202 -9.59 4.94 -5.46
N CYS A 203 -9.37 6.05 -4.73
CA CYS A 203 -9.49 6.03 -3.29
C CYS A 203 -10.90 6.34 -2.81
N ASN A 204 -11.40 5.53 -1.88
CA ASN A 204 -12.63 5.82 -1.15
C ASN A 204 -12.41 6.96 -0.14
N LYS A 205 -11.21 7.01 0.44
CA LYS A 205 -10.78 8.03 1.40
C LYS A 205 -9.35 8.43 1.11
N VAL A 206 -9.03 9.70 1.28
CA VAL A 206 -7.68 10.25 1.11
C VAL A 206 -7.20 10.94 2.38
N TYR A 207 -5.90 10.84 2.63
CA TYR A 207 -5.18 11.57 3.65
C TYR A 207 -4.14 12.44 2.96
N ILE A 208 -4.19 13.74 3.14
CA ILE A 208 -3.18 14.67 2.64
C ILE A 208 -2.13 14.86 3.72
N MET A 209 -0.90 14.44 3.42
CA MET A 209 0.25 14.59 4.31
C MET A 209 1.19 15.70 3.85
N THR A 210 1.65 16.47 4.79
CA THR A 210 2.71 17.48 4.61
C THR A 210 3.58 17.56 5.85
N LYS A 211 4.90 17.66 5.68
CA LYS A 211 5.88 17.84 6.77
C LYS A 211 5.68 16.87 7.95
N GLY A 212 5.38 15.60 7.66
CA GLY A 212 5.18 14.56 8.67
C GLY A 212 3.81 14.55 9.36
N MET A 213 2.90 15.43 9.00
CA MET A 213 1.56 15.56 9.60
C MET A 213 0.45 15.31 8.58
N VAL A 214 -0.73 14.93 9.07
CA VAL A 214 -1.97 14.88 8.27
C VAL A 214 -2.59 16.26 8.29
N ALA A 215 -2.63 16.94 7.13
CA ALA A 215 -3.24 18.24 6.97
C ALA A 215 -4.77 18.15 6.84
N CYS A 216 -5.28 17.11 6.16
CA CYS A 216 -6.70 16.86 5.97
C CYS A 216 -6.94 15.40 5.61
N ASN A 217 -8.11 14.86 5.92
CA ASN A 217 -8.55 13.55 5.47
C ASN A 217 -10.06 13.51 5.26
N GLY A 218 -10.51 12.59 4.41
CA GLY A 218 -11.93 12.39 4.09
C GLY A 218 -12.08 11.74 2.72
N THR A 219 -13.31 11.64 2.24
CA THR A 219 -13.57 11.40 0.80
C THR A 219 -13.01 12.57 -0.02
N VAL A 220 -12.86 12.39 -1.33
CA VAL A 220 -12.39 13.48 -2.20
C VAL A 220 -13.29 14.71 -2.06
N ASP A 221 -14.61 14.51 -2.04
CA ASP A 221 -15.59 15.60 -1.92
C ASP A 221 -15.51 16.31 -0.56
N GLU A 222 -15.32 15.58 0.53
CA GLU A 222 -15.12 16.16 1.87
C GLU A 222 -13.86 16.99 1.95
N VAL A 223 -12.75 16.51 1.37
CA VAL A 223 -11.47 17.27 1.35
C VAL A 223 -11.59 18.54 0.51
N VAL A 224 -12.24 18.47 -0.66
CA VAL A 224 -12.50 19.61 -1.52
C VAL A 224 -13.39 20.65 -0.81
N SER A 225 -14.48 20.19 -0.18
CA SER A 225 -15.39 21.05 0.58
C SER A 225 -14.72 21.70 1.78
N PHE A 226 -13.96 20.94 2.57
CA PHE A 226 -13.23 21.45 3.73
C PHE A 226 -12.21 22.53 3.34
N SER A 227 -11.50 22.30 2.23
CA SER A 227 -10.50 23.27 1.74
C SER A 227 -11.11 24.51 1.09
N GLY A 228 -12.41 24.52 0.74
CA GLY A 228 -13.06 25.59 0.00
C GLY A 228 -12.51 25.74 -1.43
N CYS A 229 -12.02 24.66 -2.01
CA CYS A 229 -11.44 24.62 -3.36
C CYS A 229 -12.44 24.01 -4.35
N ARG A 230 -12.13 24.08 -5.66
CA ARG A 230 -13.00 23.55 -6.72
C ARG A 230 -12.76 22.07 -6.99
N ASN A 231 -11.53 21.59 -6.73
CA ASN A 231 -11.09 20.24 -7.02
C ASN A 231 -9.98 19.81 -6.04
N LEU A 232 -9.61 18.51 -6.09
CA LEU A 232 -8.60 17.94 -5.21
C LEU A 232 -7.20 18.53 -5.46
N GLU A 233 -6.89 18.96 -6.68
CA GLU A 233 -5.60 19.57 -7.02
C GLU A 233 -5.42 20.91 -6.32
N GLU A 234 -6.40 21.80 -6.42
CA GLU A 234 -6.40 23.09 -5.70
C GLU A 234 -6.34 22.86 -4.17
N ALA A 235 -7.11 21.87 -3.67
CA ALA A 235 -7.11 21.52 -2.27
C ALA A 235 -5.73 21.03 -1.80
N PHE A 236 -5.08 20.18 -2.58
CA PHE A 236 -3.74 19.67 -2.31
C PHE A 236 -2.70 20.80 -2.25
N ILE A 237 -2.69 21.69 -3.26
CA ILE A 237 -1.77 22.84 -3.30
C ILE A 237 -1.98 23.73 -2.06
N ARG A 238 -3.23 24.05 -1.75
CA ARG A 238 -3.57 24.89 -0.59
C ARG A 238 -3.15 24.28 0.75
N LEU A 239 -3.39 22.98 0.93
CA LEU A 239 -3.13 22.29 2.19
C LEU A 239 -1.63 21.93 2.38
N THR A 240 -0.86 21.84 1.29
CA THR A 240 0.58 21.55 1.38
C THR A 240 1.46 22.80 1.38
N GLY A 241 0.88 24.00 1.15
CA GLY A 241 1.56 25.29 1.31
C GLY A 241 2.52 25.62 0.16
N ASN A 242 2.17 25.26 -1.06
CA ASN A 242 2.84 25.71 -2.31
C ASN A 242 2.00 26.77 -3.01
#